data_0a38c580412e2d52412b7da5acec4fda
#
_entry.id   0a38c580412e2d52412b7da5acec4fda
#
_cell.length_a   1.000
_cell.length_b   1.000
_cell.length_c   1.000
_cell.angle_alpha   90.00
_cell.angle_beta   90.00
_cell.angle_gamma   90.00
#
_symmetry.space_group_name_H-M   'P 1'
#
loop_
_entity.id
_entity.type
_entity.pdbx_description
1 polymer ?
#
loop_
_entity_poly.entity_id
_entity_poly.type
_entity_poly.pdbx_seq_one_letter_code
_entity_poly.pdbx_strand_id
1 'polypeptide(L)'
;MYRLILLYLISLPVFKSYSQTAEVSGKVTSEGKVLEFANVSILHTRLGASADSAGFYRIHGITAGNYQIRASAVGFKPVEKNVRISENQEIKLDFDLSPSGSLDEVVVTGTLKEVSRLESPAAVEIYTPAFFKKNPTPSVFDALQQVNGVRPQLNCNLCNTGDIHINGLEGPYTMVLIDGMPIVSGLSTVYGLSGIPNALIERIEIVKGPASSLYGSEAVGGLINIITKKPAQAPRIYADAFATSWQEYNSDLGFKFDAGKKASVLTGVNYFKYANPVDKNKDHFTDVTLQDRISLFQKWSFNRKENRLFSAAARYYYEDRWGGEMDWTKKYRGGEEVYGESIYTKRWEFLGSYQLPLKEKILFSFSYNDHDQNSVYGSTPYMAQQRIGFGQLTWDKKLGKHDLLAGLAFRYTWYDDNTPATADTLGNNLPDKIKLPGIFLQDEIVLSHKHKLLAGFRYDRNPVHGNIYTPRLAYKFDITDKDILRLNAGTGYRVVNLFTEDHA
;
A
#
# COMPACT_ATOMS: atom_id res chain seq x y z
N MET A 1 0.37 75.65 14.96
CA MET A 1 1.30 75.43 13.83
C MET A 1 1.30 73.92 13.51
N TYR A 2 0.47 73.50 12.60
CA TYR A 2 0.36 72.12 12.16
C TYR A 2 1.26 71.89 10.95
N ARG A 3 2.16 70.94 11.00
CA ARG A 3 2.90 70.45 9.82
C ARG A 3 2.17 69.23 9.25
N LEU A 4 1.58 69.41 8.06
CA LEU A 4 1.11 68.34 7.20
C LEU A 4 2.32 67.58 6.65
N ILE A 5 2.40 66.28 6.90
CA ILE A 5 3.29 65.37 6.20
C ILE A 5 2.49 64.71 5.12
N LEU A 6 2.81 65.05 3.88
CA LEU A 6 2.23 64.48 2.65
C LEU A 6 2.89 63.10 2.39
N LEU A 7 2.17 62.02 2.60
CA LEU A 7 2.60 60.64 2.24
C LEU A 7 2.36 60.47 0.74
N TYR A 8 3.43 60.49 -0.04
CA TYR A 8 3.42 60.04 -1.43
C TYR A 8 3.38 58.51 -1.46
N LEU A 9 2.22 57.92 -1.75
CA LEU A 9 2.09 56.50 -2.07
C LEU A 9 2.63 56.26 -3.47
N ILE A 10 3.84 55.75 -3.58
CA ILE A 10 4.41 55.23 -4.83
C ILE A 10 3.65 53.95 -5.18
N SER A 11 2.69 54.04 -6.10
CA SER A 11 2.07 52.88 -6.71
C SER A 11 3.08 52.21 -7.67
N LEU A 12 3.81 51.23 -7.20
CA LEU A 12 4.60 50.35 -8.05
C LEU A 12 3.60 49.49 -8.87
N PRO A 13 3.67 49.50 -10.21
CA PRO A 13 2.88 48.58 -11.01
C PRO A 13 3.35 47.19 -10.73
N VAL A 14 2.48 46.37 -10.13
CA VAL A 14 2.68 44.92 -10.01
C VAL A 14 2.61 44.37 -11.45
N PHE A 15 3.77 44.22 -12.08
CA PHE A 15 3.87 43.44 -13.32
C PHE A 15 3.48 41.98 -12.96
N LYS A 16 2.23 41.63 -13.24
CA LYS A 16 1.85 40.20 -13.32
C LYS A 16 2.66 39.61 -14.47
N SER A 17 3.75 38.95 -14.13
CA SER A 17 4.49 38.12 -15.06
C SER A 17 3.58 36.94 -15.41
N TYR A 18 2.85 37.07 -16.53
CA TYR A 18 2.17 35.91 -17.10
C TYR A 18 3.27 34.98 -17.61
N SER A 19 3.48 33.89 -16.86
CA SER A 19 4.31 32.79 -17.36
C SER A 19 3.64 32.28 -18.63
N GLN A 20 4.30 32.46 -19.77
CA GLN A 20 3.85 31.97 -21.07
C GLN A 20 3.97 30.44 -21.08
N THR A 21 2.92 29.78 -20.68
CA THR A 21 2.87 28.33 -20.58
C THR A 21 1.87 27.76 -21.58
N ALA A 22 2.29 26.72 -22.26
CA ALA A 22 1.43 25.96 -23.15
C ALA A 22 0.58 24.92 -22.38
N GLU A 23 -0.44 24.45 -23.09
CA GLU A 23 -1.36 23.40 -22.58
C GLU A 23 -1.43 22.24 -23.56
N VAL A 24 -1.49 21.02 -23.04
CA VAL A 24 -1.81 19.81 -23.79
C VAL A 24 -3.08 19.20 -23.22
N SER A 25 -4.07 18.99 -24.08
CA SER A 25 -5.34 18.37 -23.72
C SER A 25 -5.70 17.29 -24.74
N GLY A 26 -6.57 16.38 -24.38
CA GLY A 26 -7.03 15.34 -25.29
C GLY A 26 -7.88 14.29 -24.60
N LYS A 27 -8.17 13.23 -25.33
CA LYS A 27 -8.98 12.11 -24.85
C LYS A 27 -8.16 10.83 -24.88
N VAL A 28 -8.34 10.01 -23.85
CA VAL A 28 -7.76 8.65 -23.81
C VAL A 28 -8.88 7.65 -24.05
N THR A 29 -8.69 6.78 -25.04
CA THR A 29 -9.63 5.74 -25.42
C THR A 29 -8.93 4.39 -25.51
N SER A 30 -9.70 3.32 -25.60
CA SER A 30 -9.27 1.98 -26.01
C SER A 30 -10.35 1.33 -26.84
N GLU A 31 -10.02 0.91 -28.05
CA GLU A 31 -10.97 0.30 -28.99
C GLU A 31 -12.26 1.14 -29.16
N GLY A 32 -12.12 2.46 -29.21
CA GLY A 32 -13.22 3.42 -29.32
C GLY A 32 -14.03 3.65 -28.03
N LYS A 33 -13.75 2.95 -26.94
CA LYS A 33 -14.37 3.16 -25.64
C LYS A 33 -13.53 4.12 -24.80
N VAL A 34 -14.20 4.90 -23.97
CA VAL A 34 -13.56 5.84 -23.03
C VAL A 34 -12.70 5.07 -22.02
N LEU A 35 -11.49 5.54 -21.78
CA LEU A 35 -10.60 5.00 -20.78
C LEU A 35 -10.47 5.97 -19.61
N GLU A 36 -11.29 5.73 -18.60
CA GLU A 36 -11.33 6.54 -17.38
C GLU A 36 -10.03 6.41 -16.59
N PHE A 37 -9.61 7.49 -15.96
CA PHE A 37 -8.48 7.54 -15.04
C PHE A 37 -7.14 7.08 -15.63
N ALA A 38 -7.01 7.06 -16.96
CA ALA A 38 -5.73 6.85 -17.61
C ALA A 38 -4.76 7.99 -17.24
N ASN A 39 -3.51 7.65 -16.99
CA ASN A 39 -2.47 8.62 -16.65
C ASN A 39 -1.78 9.12 -17.91
N VAL A 40 -1.73 10.44 -18.08
CA VAL A 40 -0.96 11.09 -19.14
C VAL A 40 0.14 11.92 -18.49
N SER A 41 1.39 11.65 -18.82
CA SER A 41 2.56 12.31 -18.22
C SER A 41 3.57 12.73 -19.28
N ILE A 42 4.21 13.86 -19.06
CA ILE A 42 5.36 14.31 -19.85
C ILE A 42 6.60 13.69 -19.23
N LEU A 43 7.25 12.78 -19.98
CA LEU A 43 8.42 12.03 -19.50
C LEU A 43 9.53 12.99 -19.10
N HIS A 44 10.27 12.61 -18.07
CA HIS A 44 11.37 13.39 -17.48
C HIS A 44 10.94 14.74 -16.86
N THR A 45 9.62 14.96 -16.67
CA THR A 45 9.06 16.13 -15.98
C THR A 45 8.10 15.69 -14.85
N ARG A 46 7.53 16.65 -14.15
CA ARG A 46 6.46 16.42 -13.15
C ARG A 46 5.08 16.63 -13.72
N LEU A 47 5.00 17.08 -14.96
CA LEU A 47 3.75 17.46 -15.57
C LEU A 47 3.01 16.21 -16.00
N GLY A 48 1.76 16.12 -15.58
CA GLY A 48 0.88 15.03 -15.91
C GLY A 48 -0.52 15.30 -15.41
N ALA A 49 -1.47 14.55 -15.92
CA ALA A 49 -2.87 14.56 -15.52
C ALA A 49 -3.45 13.16 -15.64
N SER A 50 -4.49 12.87 -14.85
CA SER A 50 -5.35 11.72 -15.08
C SER A 50 -6.54 12.13 -15.94
N ALA A 51 -6.96 11.23 -16.82
CA ALA A 51 -8.20 11.37 -17.54
C ALA A 51 -9.40 11.32 -16.58
N ASP A 52 -10.41 12.12 -16.84
CA ASP A 52 -11.66 12.10 -16.09
C ASP A 52 -12.56 10.91 -16.47
N SER A 53 -13.79 10.86 -15.95
CA SER A 53 -14.76 9.80 -16.26
C SER A 53 -15.21 9.78 -17.73
N ALA A 54 -15.02 10.87 -18.47
CA ALA A 54 -15.27 10.97 -19.90
C ALA A 54 -14.00 10.74 -20.74
N GLY A 55 -12.88 10.39 -20.09
CA GLY A 55 -11.58 10.11 -20.70
C GLY A 55 -10.80 11.35 -21.08
N PHE A 56 -11.24 12.57 -20.73
CA PHE A 56 -10.52 13.81 -21.05
C PHE A 56 -9.42 14.07 -20.03
N TYR A 57 -8.27 14.54 -20.53
CA TYR A 57 -7.16 14.99 -19.72
C TYR A 57 -6.68 16.38 -20.16
N ARG A 58 -6.03 17.09 -19.26
CA ARG A 58 -5.47 18.41 -19.51
C ARG A 58 -4.22 18.66 -18.65
N ILE A 59 -3.11 19.02 -19.29
CA ILE A 59 -1.84 19.33 -18.66
C ILE A 59 -1.49 20.78 -18.93
N HIS A 60 -1.37 21.58 -17.87
CA HIS A 60 -1.02 22.99 -17.94
C HIS A 60 0.42 23.24 -17.51
N GLY A 61 0.90 24.45 -17.78
CA GLY A 61 2.19 24.91 -17.26
C GLY A 61 3.40 24.36 -18.00
N ILE A 62 3.23 24.01 -19.27
CA ILE A 62 4.30 23.41 -20.07
C ILE A 62 5.11 24.55 -20.71
N THR A 63 6.42 24.56 -20.52
CA THR A 63 7.34 25.48 -21.21
C THR A 63 7.58 25.01 -22.65
N ALA A 64 7.97 25.94 -23.54
CA ALA A 64 8.30 25.55 -24.92
C ALA A 64 9.47 24.54 -24.95
N GLY A 65 9.38 23.52 -25.80
CA GLY A 65 10.36 22.45 -25.88
C GLY A 65 9.91 21.23 -26.68
N ASN A 66 10.79 20.26 -26.81
CA ASN A 66 10.45 18.95 -27.37
C ASN A 66 10.20 17.98 -26.20
N TYR A 67 9.07 17.33 -26.24
CA TYR A 67 8.62 16.45 -25.15
C TYR A 67 8.17 15.10 -25.68
N GLN A 68 8.36 14.09 -24.86
CA GLN A 68 7.75 12.79 -25.03
C GLN A 68 6.61 12.66 -24.02
N ILE A 69 5.40 12.51 -24.51
CA ILE A 69 4.18 12.40 -23.69
C ILE A 69 3.71 10.95 -23.74
N ARG A 70 3.54 10.38 -22.56
CA ARG A 70 3.15 8.98 -22.37
C ARG A 70 1.76 8.91 -21.74
N ALA A 71 0.86 8.20 -22.41
CA ALA A 71 -0.40 7.78 -21.83
C ALA A 71 -0.29 6.31 -21.37
N SER A 72 -0.80 6.01 -20.19
CA SER A 72 -0.77 4.68 -19.59
C SER A 72 -2.01 4.44 -18.72
N ALA A 73 -2.49 3.23 -18.69
CA ALA A 73 -3.53 2.76 -17.78
C ALA A 73 -3.24 1.31 -17.41
N VAL A 74 -3.71 0.89 -16.24
CA VAL A 74 -3.55 -0.50 -15.82
C VAL A 74 -4.38 -1.41 -16.72
N GLY A 75 -3.77 -2.46 -17.26
CA GLY A 75 -4.40 -3.34 -18.25
C GLY A 75 -4.28 -2.87 -19.70
N PHE A 76 -3.48 -1.82 -19.99
CA PHE A 76 -3.30 -1.30 -21.33
C PHE A 76 -1.82 -1.05 -21.66
N LYS A 77 -1.44 -1.25 -22.91
CA LYS A 77 -0.10 -0.92 -23.40
C LYS A 77 0.09 0.60 -23.36
N PRO A 78 1.15 1.10 -22.73
CA PRO A 78 1.42 2.52 -22.75
C PRO A 78 1.73 2.98 -24.17
N VAL A 79 1.23 4.16 -24.51
CA VAL A 79 1.50 4.81 -25.81
C VAL A 79 2.28 6.09 -25.57
N GLU A 80 3.36 6.28 -26.32
CA GLU A 80 4.21 7.46 -26.25
C GLU A 80 4.16 8.22 -27.57
N LYS A 81 4.07 9.55 -27.47
CA LYS A 81 4.09 10.45 -28.61
C LYS A 81 5.10 11.58 -28.40
N ASN A 82 5.93 11.83 -29.40
CA ASN A 82 6.84 12.98 -29.39
C ASN A 82 6.10 14.21 -29.89
N VAL A 83 6.17 15.31 -29.14
CA VAL A 83 5.46 16.54 -29.41
C VAL A 83 6.41 17.73 -29.24
N ARG A 84 6.42 18.63 -30.21
CA ARG A 84 7.08 19.92 -30.08
C ARG A 84 6.05 20.94 -29.62
N ILE A 85 6.33 21.61 -28.54
CA ILE A 85 5.44 22.58 -27.89
C ILE A 85 6.05 23.97 -27.99
N SER A 86 5.28 24.94 -28.51
CA SER A 86 5.65 26.35 -28.56
C SER A 86 5.00 27.14 -27.40
N GLU A 87 5.50 28.34 -27.13
CA GLU A 87 4.93 29.20 -26.09
C GLU A 87 3.46 29.50 -26.36
N ASN A 88 2.62 29.51 -25.33
CA ASN A 88 1.17 29.77 -25.39
C ASN A 88 0.38 28.87 -26.35
N GLN A 89 0.92 27.71 -26.70
CA GLN A 89 0.26 26.80 -27.62
C GLN A 89 -0.71 25.87 -26.86
N GLU A 90 -1.92 25.74 -27.40
CA GLU A 90 -2.85 24.68 -27.03
C GLU A 90 -2.72 23.53 -28.03
N ILE A 91 -2.37 22.34 -27.53
CA ILE A 91 -2.22 21.15 -28.35
C ILE A 91 -3.28 20.12 -27.96
N LYS A 92 -4.05 19.69 -28.95
CA LYS A 92 -4.94 18.52 -28.77
C LYS A 92 -4.19 17.24 -29.14
N LEU A 93 -4.07 16.32 -28.19
CA LEU A 93 -3.35 15.07 -28.34
C LEU A 93 -4.15 13.90 -27.75
N ASP A 94 -4.83 13.17 -28.61
CA ASP A 94 -5.62 12.01 -28.21
C ASP A 94 -4.73 10.76 -28.18
N PHE A 95 -5.04 9.82 -27.26
CA PHE A 95 -4.36 8.54 -27.15
C PHE A 95 -5.38 7.41 -27.25
N ASP A 96 -5.08 6.40 -28.07
CA ASP A 96 -5.81 5.15 -28.11
C ASP A 96 -4.89 4.03 -27.60
N LEU A 97 -5.21 3.51 -26.42
CA LEU A 97 -4.44 2.46 -25.77
C LEU A 97 -5.03 1.11 -26.14
N SER A 98 -4.21 0.26 -26.71
CA SER A 98 -4.60 -1.14 -26.89
C SER A 98 -4.63 -1.86 -25.56
N PRO A 99 -5.61 -2.73 -25.28
CA PRO A 99 -5.54 -3.59 -24.11
C PRO A 99 -4.19 -4.29 -24.09
N SER A 100 -3.43 -4.11 -23.04
CA SER A 100 -2.36 -5.06 -22.78
C SER A 100 -3.08 -6.35 -22.43
N GLY A 101 -2.77 -7.41 -23.13
CA GLY A 101 -3.05 -8.69 -22.49
C GLY A 101 -2.48 -8.58 -21.07
N SER A 102 -3.13 -9.16 -20.07
CA SER A 102 -2.72 -9.14 -18.64
C SER A 102 -1.23 -9.47 -18.39
N LEU A 103 -0.49 -9.61 -19.41
CA LEU A 103 0.86 -10.10 -19.54
C LEU A 103 1.94 -8.98 -19.56
N ASP A 104 1.61 -7.74 -19.95
CA ASP A 104 2.58 -6.61 -20.04
C ASP A 104 2.61 -5.72 -18.79
N GLU A 105 1.91 -6.11 -17.72
CA GLU A 105 1.87 -5.35 -16.47
C GLU A 105 3.20 -5.43 -15.71
N VAL A 106 3.65 -4.30 -15.17
CA VAL A 106 4.86 -4.23 -14.34
C VAL A 106 4.54 -4.63 -12.92
N VAL A 107 5.32 -5.53 -12.36
CA VAL A 107 5.24 -6.01 -10.98
C VAL A 107 6.55 -5.74 -10.24
N VAL A 108 6.47 -5.58 -8.93
CA VAL A 108 7.63 -5.34 -8.06
C VAL A 108 7.79 -6.48 -7.05
N THR A 109 6.70 -7.03 -6.61
CA THR A 109 6.61 -7.87 -5.41
C THR A 109 7.33 -9.21 -5.56
N GLY A 110 7.37 -9.78 -6.74
CA GLY A 110 7.99 -11.08 -6.97
C GLY A 110 9.51 -11.11 -6.80
N THR A 111 10.17 -9.97 -7.07
CA THR A 111 11.63 -9.88 -7.18
C THR A 111 12.24 -8.68 -6.46
N LEU A 112 11.44 -7.80 -5.81
CA LEU A 112 11.82 -6.49 -5.29
C LEU A 112 12.34 -5.51 -6.36
N LYS A 113 12.10 -5.81 -7.63
CA LYS A 113 12.48 -4.99 -8.79
C LYS A 113 11.28 -4.79 -9.70
N GLU A 114 11.20 -3.64 -10.34
CA GLU A 114 10.20 -3.40 -11.39
C GLU A 114 10.52 -4.27 -12.61
N VAL A 115 9.71 -5.29 -12.85
CA VAL A 115 9.83 -6.18 -14.00
C VAL A 115 8.46 -6.38 -14.66
N SER A 116 8.44 -6.67 -15.96
CA SER A 116 7.18 -7.10 -16.59
C SER A 116 6.68 -8.39 -15.91
N ARG A 117 5.38 -8.51 -15.72
CA ARG A 117 4.75 -9.71 -15.15
C ARG A 117 5.11 -10.96 -15.95
N LEU A 118 5.24 -10.84 -17.28
CA LEU A 118 5.72 -11.91 -18.15
C LEU A 118 7.14 -12.33 -17.83
N GLU A 119 7.99 -11.35 -17.57
CA GLU A 119 9.40 -11.56 -17.35
C GLU A 119 9.73 -12.06 -15.94
N SER A 120 8.81 -11.84 -14.97
CA SER A 120 9.01 -12.27 -13.59
C SER A 120 9.06 -13.80 -13.47
N PRO A 121 10.11 -14.37 -12.86
CA PRO A 121 10.18 -15.80 -12.54
C PRO A 121 9.16 -16.21 -11.47
N ALA A 122 8.79 -15.28 -10.57
CA ALA A 122 7.74 -15.49 -9.60
C ALA A 122 6.38 -15.15 -10.19
N ALA A 123 5.37 -15.99 -9.92
CA ALA A 123 3.99 -15.69 -10.30
C ALA A 123 3.44 -14.57 -9.42
N VAL A 124 3.03 -13.46 -10.04
CA VAL A 124 2.40 -12.32 -9.37
C VAL A 124 1.03 -12.07 -10.00
N GLU A 125 0.01 -12.03 -9.18
CA GLU A 125 -1.33 -11.62 -9.58
C GLU A 125 -1.51 -10.13 -9.30
N ILE A 126 -2.22 -9.44 -10.20
CA ILE A 126 -2.48 -8.00 -10.10
C ILE A 126 -3.98 -7.77 -10.04
N TYR A 127 -4.40 -6.98 -9.06
CA TYR A 127 -5.77 -6.55 -8.90
C TYR A 127 -5.84 -5.03 -8.81
N THR A 128 -6.69 -4.42 -9.62
CA THR A 128 -6.83 -2.97 -9.69
C THR A 128 -8.05 -2.50 -8.91
N PRO A 129 -8.13 -1.21 -8.52
CA PRO A 129 -9.35 -0.66 -7.95
C PRO A 129 -10.60 -0.89 -8.79
N ALA A 130 -10.47 -0.90 -10.12
CA ALA A 130 -11.58 -1.20 -11.03
C ALA A 130 -12.13 -2.64 -10.87
N PHE A 131 -11.29 -3.60 -10.49
CA PHE A 131 -11.73 -4.94 -10.17
C PHE A 131 -12.61 -4.95 -8.91
N PHE A 132 -12.16 -4.26 -7.84
CA PHE A 132 -12.88 -4.21 -6.57
C PHE A 132 -14.15 -3.36 -6.62
N LYS A 133 -14.21 -2.34 -7.49
CA LYS A 133 -15.42 -1.53 -7.70
C LYS A 133 -16.61 -2.32 -8.26
N LYS A 134 -16.39 -3.49 -8.85
CA LYS A 134 -17.49 -4.37 -9.34
C LYS A 134 -18.35 -4.88 -8.18
N ASN A 135 -17.76 -5.02 -7.00
CA ASN A 135 -18.43 -5.38 -5.77
C ASN A 135 -17.84 -4.52 -4.63
N PRO A 136 -18.35 -3.31 -4.41
CA PRO A 136 -17.82 -2.40 -3.41
C PRO A 136 -17.87 -2.98 -2.01
N THR A 137 -16.80 -2.81 -1.26
CA THR A 137 -16.64 -3.27 0.12
C THR A 137 -16.05 -2.17 0.98
N PRO A 138 -16.30 -2.17 2.31
CA PRO A 138 -15.85 -1.10 3.20
C PRO A 138 -14.34 -1.08 3.45
N SER A 139 -13.62 -2.15 3.10
CA SER A 139 -12.18 -2.25 3.32
C SER A 139 -11.48 -3.10 2.27
N VAL A 140 -10.15 -2.96 2.17
CA VAL A 140 -9.30 -3.86 1.36
C VAL A 140 -9.38 -5.30 1.88
N PHE A 141 -9.51 -5.49 3.19
CA PHE A 141 -9.67 -6.82 3.79
C PHE A 141 -10.88 -7.54 3.18
N ASP A 142 -12.06 -6.89 3.19
CA ASP A 142 -13.28 -7.47 2.62
C ASP A 142 -13.19 -7.65 1.10
N ALA A 143 -12.54 -6.70 0.41
CA ALA A 143 -12.36 -6.76 -1.04
C ALA A 143 -11.57 -7.99 -1.50
N LEU A 144 -10.64 -8.47 -0.68
CA LEU A 144 -9.80 -9.64 -0.98
C LEU A 144 -10.60 -10.96 -1.04
N GLN A 145 -11.84 -11.01 -0.54
CA GLN A 145 -12.75 -12.16 -0.74
C GLN A 145 -13.04 -12.45 -2.21
N GLN A 146 -12.86 -11.46 -3.09
CA GLN A 146 -13.05 -11.60 -4.53
C GLN A 146 -11.84 -12.25 -5.24
N VAL A 147 -10.75 -12.49 -4.52
CA VAL A 147 -9.49 -12.99 -5.06
C VAL A 147 -9.40 -14.51 -4.91
N ASN A 148 -9.20 -15.22 -6.00
CA ASN A 148 -9.05 -16.69 -5.96
C ASN A 148 -7.88 -17.11 -5.05
N GLY A 149 -8.12 -18.09 -4.16
CA GLY A 149 -7.09 -18.64 -3.25
C GLY A 149 -6.65 -17.68 -2.14
N VAL A 150 -7.32 -16.55 -1.99
CA VAL A 150 -7.19 -15.62 -0.85
C VAL A 150 -8.52 -15.61 -0.11
N ARG A 151 -8.49 -15.90 1.18
CA ARG A 151 -9.69 -15.99 2.00
C ARG A 151 -9.51 -15.15 3.26
N PRO A 152 -10.02 -13.93 3.29
CA PRO A 152 -10.27 -13.24 4.55
C PRO A 152 -11.23 -14.05 5.40
N GLN A 153 -10.84 -14.33 6.63
CA GLN A 153 -11.63 -15.11 7.58
C GLN A 153 -11.78 -14.29 8.84
N LEU A 154 -13.01 -14.15 9.32
CA LEU A 154 -13.30 -13.59 10.63
C LEU A 154 -13.16 -14.69 11.66
N ASN A 155 -12.34 -14.46 12.68
CA ASN A 155 -12.07 -15.38 13.77
C ASN A 155 -13.01 -15.08 14.97
N CYS A 156 -13.48 -13.85 15.06
CA CYS A 156 -14.43 -13.42 16.06
C CYS A 156 -15.50 -12.53 15.39
N ASN A 157 -16.76 -12.96 15.43
CA ASN A 157 -17.86 -12.18 14.86
C ASN A 157 -18.17 -10.93 15.67
N LEU A 158 -18.11 -11.02 17.00
CA LEU A 158 -18.49 -9.94 17.89
C LEU A 158 -17.44 -8.81 17.88
N CYS A 159 -16.15 -9.14 17.85
CA CYS A 159 -15.08 -8.16 17.77
C CYS A 159 -14.65 -7.85 16.32
N ASN A 160 -15.19 -8.58 15.32
CA ASN A 160 -14.87 -8.45 13.88
C ASN A 160 -13.36 -8.48 13.62
N THR A 161 -12.65 -9.36 14.31
CA THR A 161 -11.24 -9.64 14.09
C THR A 161 -11.08 -10.82 13.15
N GLY A 162 -10.02 -10.82 12.37
CA GLY A 162 -9.77 -11.90 11.42
C GLY A 162 -8.40 -11.80 10.80
N ASP A 163 -8.12 -12.71 9.89
CA ASP A 163 -6.85 -12.81 9.18
C ASP A 163 -7.05 -13.19 7.70
N ILE A 164 -5.98 -13.28 6.94
CA ILE A 164 -6.05 -13.59 5.52
C ILE A 164 -5.30 -14.87 5.23
N HIS A 165 -6.04 -15.89 4.85
CA HIS A 165 -5.51 -17.17 4.43
C HIS A 165 -5.12 -17.13 2.94
N ILE A 166 -3.95 -17.65 2.60
CA ILE A 166 -3.52 -17.86 1.21
C ILE A 166 -3.31 -19.34 0.96
N ASN A 167 -4.03 -19.90 0.00
CA ASN A 167 -3.97 -21.32 -0.36
C ASN A 167 -4.17 -22.28 0.82
N GLY A 168 -5.00 -21.89 1.80
CA GLY A 168 -5.31 -22.67 2.99
C GLY A 168 -4.31 -22.53 4.14
N LEU A 169 -3.24 -21.75 3.96
CA LEU A 169 -2.36 -21.38 5.08
C LEU A 169 -2.95 -20.19 5.83
N GLU A 170 -2.91 -20.27 7.16
CA GLU A 170 -3.48 -19.27 8.07
C GLU A 170 -2.84 -17.89 7.94
N GLY A 171 -3.56 -16.87 8.40
CA GLY A 171 -3.18 -15.47 8.30
C GLY A 171 -1.78 -15.11 8.83
N PRO A 172 -1.33 -15.68 9.96
CA PRO A 172 0.03 -15.46 10.46
C PRO A 172 1.15 -15.84 9.49
N TYR A 173 0.85 -16.63 8.47
CA TYR A 173 1.80 -17.02 7.40
C TYR A 173 1.66 -16.16 6.13
N THR A 174 0.81 -15.13 6.18
CA THR A 174 0.58 -14.18 5.10
C THR A 174 1.16 -12.81 5.45
N MET A 175 2.10 -12.33 4.65
CA MET A 175 2.68 -11.00 4.86
C MET A 175 1.88 -9.94 4.11
N VAL A 176 1.63 -8.80 4.76
CA VAL A 176 1.00 -7.63 4.15
C VAL A 176 1.97 -6.46 4.11
N LEU A 177 2.05 -5.83 2.94
CA LEU A 177 2.97 -4.74 2.63
C LEU A 177 2.19 -3.52 2.08
N ILE A 178 2.72 -2.32 2.32
CA ILE A 178 2.41 -1.13 1.52
C ILE A 178 3.70 -0.66 0.83
N ASP A 179 3.66 -0.49 -0.49
CA ASP A 179 4.82 -0.09 -1.30
C ASP A 179 6.08 -0.95 -1.02
N GLY A 180 5.89 -2.25 -0.77
CA GLY A 180 6.96 -3.20 -0.46
C GLY A 180 7.47 -3.16 0.99
N MET A 181 6.90 -2.31 1.85
CA MET A 181 7.28 -2.21 3.26
C MET A 181 6.32 -2.98 4.15
N PRO A 182 6.82 -3.84 5.06
CA PRO A 182 5.98 -4.54 6.01
C PRO A 182 5.33 -3.53 6.96
N ILE A 183 4.00 -3.56 7.00
CA ILE A 183 3.20 -2.71 7.88
C ILE A 183 2.39 -3.50 8.89
N VAL A 184 2.30 -4.79 8.70
CA VAL A 184 1.40 -5.67 9.43
C VAL A 184 2.18 -6.82 10.02
N SER A 185 2.05 -7.00 11.32
CA SER A 185 2.55 -8.15 12.07
C SER A 185 1.77 -8.24 13.38
N GLY A 186 1.37 -9.43 13.77
CA GLY A 186 0.65 -9.66 15.03
C GLY A 186 -0.63 -8.85 15.15
N LEU A 187 -0.75 -8.04 16.19
CA LEU A 187 -1.87 -7.16 16.52
C LEU A 187 -2.46 -6.39 15.33
N SER A 188 -1.65 -6.05 14.36
CA SER A 188 -2.05 -5.15 13.32
C SER A 188 -2.56 -5.83 12.04
N THR A 189 -2.66 -7.16 12.00
CA THR A 189 -3.01 -7.89 10.77
C THR A 189 -4.39 -7.49 10.25
N VAL A 190 -5.38 -7.43 11.12
CA VAL A 190 -6.75 -7.04 10.78
C VAL A 190 -6.84 -5.55 10.50
N TYR A 191 -6.26 -4.74 11.39
CA TYR A 191 -6.39 -3.29 11.38
C TYR A 191 -5.53 -2.63 10.32
N GLY A 192 -4.44 -3.27 9.90
CA GLY A 192 -3.51 -2.75 8.91
C GLY A 192 -4.13 -2.56 7.51
N LEU A 193 -5.08 -3.43 7.14
CA LEU A 193 -5.76 -3.38 5.83
C LEU A 193 -7.02 -2.52 5.83
N SER A 194 -7.62 -2.32 7.00
CA SER A 194 -8.79 -1.46 7.12
C SER A 194 -8.42 0.01 6.95
N GLY A 195 -9.29 0.79 6.34
CA GLY A 195 -9.13 2.24 6.21
C GLY A 195 -7.96 2.69 5.32
N ILE A 196 -7.43 1.85 4.43
CA ILE A 196 -6.57 2.33 3.36
C ILE A 196 -7.45 3.02 2.33
N PRO A 197 -7.31 4.35 2.10
CA PRO A 197 -8.19 5.05 1.18
C PRO A 197 -8.05 4.49 -0.25
N ASN A 198 -9.15 4.06 -0.84
CA ASN A 198 -9.16 3.52 -2.21
C ASN A 198 -8.61 4.50 -3.24
N ALA A 199 -8.78 5.79 -2.97
CA ALA A 199 -8.21 6.88 -3.76
C ALA A 199 -6.70 6.75 -3.98
N LEU A 200 -5.99 6.16 -3.02
CA LEU A 200 -4.52 6.04 -3.02
C LEU A 200 -4.03 4.77 -3.67
N ILE A 201 -4.86 3.74 -3.79
CA ILE A 201 -4.43 2.45 -4.32
C ILE A 201 -4.27 2.55 -5.84
N GLU A 202 -3.10 2.16 -6.33
CA GLU A 202 -2.85 1.97 -7.76
C GLU A 202 -3.22 0.53 -8.17
N ARG A 203 -2.71 -0.45 -7.42
CA ARG A 203 -2.99 -1.88 -7.59
C ARG A 203 -2.62 -2.67 -6.34
N ILE A 204 -3.11 -3.89 -6.28
CA ILE A 204 -2.70 -4.87 -5.27
C ILE A 204 -1.98 -6.00 -6.00
N GLU A 205 -0.75 -6.30 -5.59
CA GLU A 205 0.05 -7.40 -6.08
C GLU A 205 0.02 -8.54 -5.07
N ILE A 206 -0.27 -9.76 -5.53
CA ILE A 206 -0.35 -10.95 -4.69
C ILE A 206 0.62 -12.00 -5.21
N VAL A 207 1.51 -12.45 -4.34
CA VAL A 207 2.39 -13.59 -4.59
C VAL A 207 1.91 -14.75 -3.72
N LYS A 208 1.61 -15.88 -4.35
CA LYS A 208 1.22 -17.10 -3.66
C LYS A 208 2.41 -18.05 -3.58
N GLY A 209 2.69 -18.52 -2.37
CA GLY A 209 3.84 -19.36 -2.07
C GLY A 209 5.00 -18.63 -1.39
N PRO A 210 6.10 -19.32 -1.09
CA PRO A 210 7.16 -18.82 -0.22
C PRO A 210 7.90 -17.61 -0.82
N ALA A 211 7.95 -16.52 -0.06
CA ALA A 211 8.67 -15.29 -0.38
C ALA A 211 9.62 -14.84 0.75
N SER A 212 9.82 -15.68 1.77
CA SER A 212 10.63 -15.35 2.95
C SER A 212 12.09 -15.05 2.62
N SER A 213 12.63 -15.56 1.52
CA SER A 213 13.99 -15.23 1.07
C SER A 213 14.22 -13.75 0.78
N LEU A 214 13.18 -13.00 0.43
CA LEU A 214 13.24 -11.55 0.19
C LEU A 214 12.68 -10.74 1.36
N TYR A 215 11.57 -11.20 1.91
CA TYR A 215 10.77 -10.42 2.87
C TYR A 215 10.96 -10.85 4.32
N GLY A 216 11.56 -12.04 4.56
CA GLY A 216 11.80 -12.57 5.90
C GLY A 216 10.59 -13.27 6.49
N SER A 217 10.41 -13.10 7.81
CA SER A 217 9.33 -13.72 8.58
C SER A 217 7.94 -13.44 8.01
N GLU A 218 7.02 -14.39 8.12
CA GLU A 218 5.59 -14.30 7.78
C GLU A 218 5.26 -14.48 6.28
N ALA A 219 6.21 -14.32 5.36
CA ALA A 219 5.98 -14.53 3.94
C ALA A 219 6.11 -16.02 3.54
N VAL A 220 5.38 -16.90 4.21
CA VAL A 220 5.42 -18.37 4.03
C VAL A 220 4.36 -18.80 3.00
N GLY A 221 3.10 -18.50 3.25
CA GLY A 221 1.96 -18.82 2.39
C GLY A 221 1.87 -17.90 1.18
N GLY A 222 2.41 -16.70 1.34
CA GLY A 222 2.41 -15.67 0.32
C GLY A 222 2.47 -14.28 0.90
N LEU A 223 2.28 -13.31 0.03
CA LEU A 223 2.20 -11.91 0.45
C LEU A 223 1.23 -11.11 -0.39
N ILE A 224 0.72 -10.05 0.20
CA ILE A 224 -0.17 -9.06 -0.38
C ILE A 224 0.53 -7.72 -0.29
N ASN A 225 0.79 -7.08 -1.43
CA ASN A 225 1.45 -5.79 -1.49
C ASN A 225 0.52 -4.74 -2.10
N ILE A 226 0.15 -3.75 -1.32
CA ILE A 226 -0.67 -2.63 -1.75
C ILE A 226 0.24 -1.56 -2.33
N ILE A 227 0.23 -1.42 -3.64
CA ILE A 227 0.99 -0.39 -4.34
C ILE A 227 0.15 0.88 -4.38
N THR A 228 0.68 1.95 -3.80
CA THR A 228 0.00 3.24 -3.78
C THR A 228 0.40 4.11 -4.98
N LYS A 229 -0.54 4.95 -5.44
CA LYS A 229 -0.32 5.86 -6.57
C LYS A 229 0.89 6.76 -6.32
N LYS A 230 1.62 7.02 -7.39
CA LYS A 230 2.66 8.05 -7.37
C LYS A 230 1.96 9.43 -7.36
N PRO A 231 2.30 10.36 -6.44
CA PRO A 231 1.64 11.67 -6.37
C PRO A 231 1.58 12.42 -7.70
N ALA A 232 2.65 12.34 -8.51
CA ALA A 232 2.69 12.99 -9.82
C ALA A 232 1.60 12.49 -10.80
N GLN A 233 1.16 11.26 -10.67
CA GLN A 233 0.20 10.59 -11.56
C GLN A 233 -1.22 10.56 -11.01
N ALA A 234 -1.43 10.96 -9.74
CA ALA A 234 -2.74 10.96 -9.12
C ALA A 234 -3.62 12.11 -9.63
N PRO A 235 -4.95 11.97 -9.67
CA PRO A 235 -5.86 13.06 -9.94
C PRO A 235 -5.74 14.15 -8.88
N ARG A 236 -6.04 15.41 -9.24
CA ARG A 236 -5.99 16.52 -8.27
C ARG A 236 -6.97 16.34 -7.13
N ILE A 237 -8.17 15.87 -7.44
CA ILE A 237 -9.23 15.57 -6.49
C ILE A 237 -9.83 14.23 -6.88
N TYR A 238 -10.09 13.42 -5.90
CA TYR A 238 -10.82 12.16 -6.00
C TYR A 238 -11.84 12.12 -4.87
N ALA A 239 -13.06 11.72 -5.19
CA ALA A 239 -14.11 11.47 -4.21
C ALA A 239 -14.88 10.22 -4.62
N ASP A 240 -15.10 9.35 -3.66
CA ASP A 240 -15.90 8.13 -3.81
C ASP A 240 -16.71 7.95 -2.52
N ALA A 241 -17.96 7.54 -2.66
CA ALA A 241 -18.80 7.25 -1.52
C ALA A 241 -19.82 6.18 -1.88
N PHE A 242 -20.11 5.31 -0.95
CA PHE A 242 -21.20 4.37 -1.08
C PHE A 242 -21.95 4.19 0.23
N ALA A 243 -23.19 3.74 0.13
CA ALA A 243 -24.00 3.29 1.25
C ALA A 243 -24.63 1.93 0.90
N THR A 244 -24.82 1.09 1.91
CA THR A 244 -25.47 -0.20 1.76
C THR A 244 -26.89 -0.17 2.36
N SER A 245 -27.71 -1.17 2.02
CA SER A 245 -29.04 -1.36 2.63
C SER A 245 -28.97 -1.67 4.14
N TRP A 246 -27.78 -2.03 4.63
CA TRP A 246 -27.49 -2.24 6.04
C TRP A 246 -27.21 -0.94 6.81
N GLN A 247 -27.20 0.21 6.10
CA GLN A 247 -26.83 1.53 6.63
C GLN A 247 -25.33 1.64 6.96
N GLU A 248 -24.51 0.95 6.21
CA GLU A 248 -23.07 1.24 6.18
C GLU A 248 -22.81 2.44 5.28
N TYR A 249 -21.97 3.35 5.72
CA TYR A 249 -21.56 4.54 4.98
C TYR A 249 -20.05 4.56 4.86
N ASN A 250 -19.54 4.62 3.63
CA ASN A 250 -18.11 4.78 3.35
C ASN A 250 -17.86 6.00 2.48
N SER A 251 -16.82 6.75 2.80
CA SER A 251 -16.39 7.91 2.02
C SER A 251 -14.87 7.91 1.88
N ASP A 252 -14.41 8.05 0.66
CA ASP A 252 -12.99 8.21 0.30
C ASP A 252 -12.78 9.54 -0.39
N LEU A 253 -11.87 10.36 0.14
CA LEU A 253 -11.45 11.63 -0.44
C LEU A 253 -9.96 11.60 -0.71
N GLY A 254 -9.54 12.10 -1.86
CA GLY A 254 -8.15 12.21 -2.24
C GLY A 254 -7.80 13.58 -2.80
N PHE A 255 -6.66 14.12 -2.40
CA PHE A 255 -6.17 15.42 -2.85
C PHE A 255 -4.70 15.32 -3.26
N LYS A 256 -4.39 15.87 -4.44
CA LYS A 256 -3.02 16.05 -4.90
C LYS A 256 -2.67 17.52 -4.91
N PHE A 257 -1.52 17.87 -4.38
CA PHE A 257 -0.94 19.21 -4.52
C PHE A 257 0.58 19.15 -4.61
N ASP A 258 1.18 20.21 -5.14
CA ASP A 258 2.62 20.35 -5.22
C ASP A 258 3.12 21.22 -4.07
N ALA A 259 4.05 20.69 -3.27
CA ALA A 259 4.72 21.39 -2.18
C ALA A 259 6.00 22.04 -2.73
N GLY A 260 5.83 23.22 -3.34
CA GLY A 260 6.89 23.93 -4.04
C GLY A 260 7.34 23.20 -5.33
N LYS A 261 8.57 23.50 -5.78
CA LYS A 261 9.09 22.97 -7.05
C LYS A 261 9.70 21.56 -6.96
N LYS A 262 9.82 20.99 -5.77
CA LYS A 262 10.61 19.76 -5.55
C LYS A 262 9.82 18.59 -5.00
N ALA A 263 8.59 18.76 -4.58
CA ALA A 263 7.79 17.71 -3.99
C ALA A 263 6.34 17.74 -4.50
N SER A 264 5.77 16.57 -4.69
CA SER A 264 4.34 16.37 -4.92
C SER A 264 3.77 15.55 -3.77
N VAL A 265 2.58 15.90 -3.32
CA VAL A 265 1.90 15.30 -2.19
C VAL A 265 0.57 14.74 -2.62
N LEU A 266 0.28 13.54 -2.19
CA LEU A 266 -1.02 12.90 -2.31
C LEU A 266 -1.55 12.62 -0.92
N THR A 267 -2.70 13.16 -0.60
CA THR A 267 -3.39 12.96 0.68
C THR A 267 -4.69 12.23 0.42
N GLY A 268 -4.98 11.22 1.21
CA GLY A 268 -6.25 10.49 1.18
C GLY A 268 -6.86 10.40 2.57
N VAL A 269 -8.17 10.51 2.63
CA VAL A 269 -8.97 10.33 3.85
C VAL A 269 -10.02 9.28 3.56
N ASN A 270 -10.13 8.28 4.43
CA ASN A 270 -11.25 7.34 4.45
C ASN A 270 -12.03 7.53 5.74
N TYR A 271 -13.34 7.60 5.63
CA TYR A 271 -14.27 7.54 6.76
C TYR A 271 -15.30 6.44 6.52
N PHE A 272 -15.46 5.56 7.50
CA PHE A 272 -16.44 4.50 7.49
C PHE A 272 -17.29 4.55 8.76
N LYS A 273 -18.59 4.38 8.61
CA LYS A 273 -19.52 4.31 9.73
C LYS A 273 -20.58 3.22 9.51
N TYR A 274 -20.71 2.37 10.50
CA TYR A 274 -21.81 1.44 10.65
C TYR A 274 -22.33 1.53 12.09
N ALA A 275 -23.54 2.05 12.27
CA ALA A 275 -24.13 2.33 13.57
C ALA A 275 -25.56 1.78 13.72
N ASN A 276 -25.94 0.83 12.85
CA ASN A 276 -27.25 0.22 12.85
C ASN A 276 -27.18 -1.18 13.49
N PRO A 277 -27.49 -1.34 14.79
CA PRO A 277 -27.48 -2.65 15.43
C PRO A 277 -28.59 -3.52 14.81
N VAL A 278 -28.25 -4.74 14.43
CA VAL A 278 -29.16 -5.71 13.82
C VAL A 278 -29.08 -7.01 14.59
N ASP A 279 -30.24 -7.56 14.92
CA ASP A 279 -30.45 -8.87 15.52
C ASP A 279 -31.54 -9.58 14.72
N LYS A 280 -31.13 -10.45 13.77
CA LYS A 280 -32.07 -11.20 12.94
C LYS A 280 -32.44 -12.56 13.51
N ASN A 281 -31.54 -13.15 14.27
CA ASN A 281 -31.77 -14.45 14.91
C ASN A 281 -32.55 -14.34 16.22
N LYS A 282 -32.71 -13.11 16.74
CA LYS A 282 -33.48 -12.76 17.95
C LYS A 282 -32.87 -13.35 19.23
N ASP A 283 -31.55 -13.39 19.31
CA ASP A 283 -30.84 -13.81 20.51
C ASP A 283 -30.45 -12.62 21.41
N HIS A 284 -30.87 -11.41 21.04
CA HIS A 284 -30.62 -10.15 21.73
C HIS A 284 -29.18 -9.65 21.63
N PHE A 285 -28.39 -10.22 20.69
CA PHE A 285 -27.04 -9.78 20.40
C PHE A 285 -26.94 -9.14 19.01
N THR A 286 -25.94 -8.30 18.80
CA THR A 286 -25.66 -7.72 17.49
C THR A 286 -25.10 -8.78 16.53
N ASP A 287 -25.75 -9.02 15.37
CA ASP A 287 -25.25 -9.94 14.33
C ASP A 287 -23.96 -9.45 13.67
N VAL A 288 -23.75 -8.14 13.64
CA VAL A 288 -22.60 -7.50 13.00
C VAL A 288 -22.04 -6.41 13.91
N THR A 289 -20.74 -6.37 14.04
CA THR A 289 -20.01 -5.39 14.84
C THR A 289 -20.17 -3.98 14.30
N LEU A 290 -20.56 -3.04 15.17
CA LEU A 290 -20.67 -1.64 14.83
C LEU A 290 -19.29 -0.98 14.79
N GLN A 291 -19.09 -0.02 13.88
CA GLN A 291 -17.79 0.60 13.62
C GLN A 291 -17.91 2.09 13.30
N ASP A 292 -16.98 2.87 13.83
CA ASP A 292 -16.71 4.25 13.42
C ASP A 292 -15.20 4.38 13.20
N ARG A 293 -14.79 4.66 11.96
CA ARG A 293 -13.38 4.59 11.56
C ARG A 293 -12.99 5.78 10.71
N ILE A 294 -11.85 6.36 11.04
CA ILE A 294 -11.20 7.39 10.22
C ILE A 294 -9.76 7.01 9.94
N SER A 295 -9.31 7.21 8.71
CA SER A 295 -7.92 7.07 8.32
C SER A 295 -7.48 8.23 7.45
N LEU A 296 -6.30 8.76 7.77
CA LEU A 296 -5.61 9.77 7.00
C LEU A 296 -4.31 9.18 6.49
N PHE A 297 -4.07 9.23 5.18
CA PHE A 297 -2.81 8.81 4.57
C PHE A 297 -2.24 9.93 3.72
N GLN A 298 -0.95 10.22 3.89
CA GLN A 298 -0.26 11.22 3.10
C GLN A 298 1.04 10.65 2.54
N LYS A 299 1.22 10.75 1.21
CA LYS A 299 2.43 10.32 0.50
C LYS A 299 3.11 11.49 -0.18
N TRP A 300 4.40 11.60 0.04
CA TRP A 300 5.30 12.57 -0.54
C TRP A 300 6.22 11.92 -1.56
N SER A 301 6.39 12.55 -2.70
CA SER A 301 7.38 12.17 -3.70
C SER A 301 8.26 13.38 -4.00
N PHE A 302 9.57 13.18 -3.89
CA PHE A 302 10.56 14.24 -4.05
C PHE A 302 11.31 14.07 -5.36
N ASN A 303 11.42 15.16 -6.12
CA ASN A 303 12.23 15.18 -7.33
C ASN A 303 13.68 15.37 -6.96
N ARG A 304 14.49 14.45 -7.42
CA ARG A 304 15.93 14.46 -7.22
C ARG A 304 16.66 14.41 -8.55
N LYS A 305 17.93 14.85 -8.55
CA LYS A 305 18.81 14.70 -9.71
C LYS A 305 18.85 13.25 -10.17
N GLU A 306 18.96 13.03 -11.46
CA GLU A 306 19.00 11.69 -12.08
C GLU A 306 17.77 10.82 -11.79
N ASN A 307 16.62 11.45 -11.51
CA ASN A 307 15.37 10.78 -11.17
C ASN A 307 15.48 9.73 -10.03
N ARG A 308 16.44 9.94 -9.13
CA ARG A 308 16.65 9.03 -7.99
C ARG A 308 15.43 9.03 -7.08
N LEU A 309 15.00 7.83 -6.71
CA LEU A 309 13.82 7.64 -5.87
C LEU A 309 13.99 8.30 -4.51
N PHE A 310 13.01 9.10 -4.10
CA PHE A 310 12.75 9.47 -2.72
C PHE A 310 11.24 9.64 -2.55
N SER A 311 10.67 8.76 -1.75
CA SER A 311 9.26 8.84 -1.32
C SER A 311 9.19 8.58 0.18
N ALA A 312 8.24 9.25 0.83
CA ALA A 312 7.90 9.02 2.23
C ALA A 312 6.38 9.08 2.38
N ALA A 313 5.83 8.30 3.28
CA ALA A 313 4.42 8.34 3.58
C ALA A 313 4.17 8.22 5.08
N ALA A 314 3.06 8.79 5.52
CA ALA A 314 2.55 8.68 6.87
C ALA A 314 1.08 8.31 6.83
N ARG A 315 0.65 7.44 7.74
CA ARG A 315 -0.76 7.11 7.94
C ARG A 315 -1.12 7.23 9.40
N TYR A 316 -2.28 7.81 9.65
CA TYR A 316 -2.97 7.75 10.92
C TYR A 316 -4.26 6.98 10.75
N TYR A 317 -4.56 6.11 11.69
CA TYR A 317 -5.77 5.31 11.74
C TYR A 317 -6.36 5.33 13.13
N TYR A 318 -7.68 5.53 13.21
CA TYR A 318 -8.46 5.40 14.44
C TYR A 318 -9.74 4.64 14.15
N GLU A 319 -10.08 3.70 15.01
CA GLU A 319 -11.33 2.95 14.95
C GLU A 319 -11.92 2.77 16.35
N ASP A 320 -13.22 3.00 16.44
CA ASP A 320 -14.09 2.65 17.56
C ASP A 320 -15.05 1.56 17.07
N ARG A 321 -15.01 0.41 17.72
CA ARG A 321 -15.72 -0.78 17.32
C ARG A 321 -16.36 -1.42 18.54
N TRP A 322 -17.60 -1.89 18.41
CA TRP A 322 -18.23 -2.64 19.45
C TRP A 322 -19.28 -3.63 18.92
N GLY A 323 -19.54 -4.70 19.67
CA GLY A 323 -20.62 -5.66 19.51
C GLY A 323 -21.04 -6.22 20.86
N GLY A 324 -22.22 -6.78 20.98
CA GLY A 324 -22.73 -7.31 22.23
C GLY A 324 -24.25 -7.29 22.29
N GLU A 325 -24.79 -7.29 23.51
CA GLU A 325 -26.25 -7.17 23.73
C GLU A 325 -26.78 -5.89 23.10
N MET A 326 -28.01 -5.95 22.57
CA MET A 326 -28.64 -4.85 21.84
C MET A 326 -28.79 -3.58 22.69
N ASP A 327 -28.88 -3.71 24.01
CA ASP A 327 -28.98 -2.62 24.96
C ASP A 327 -27.64 -2.04 25.41
N TRP A 328 -26.51 -2.58 24.88
CA TRP A 328 -25.18 -2.13 25.26
C TRP A 328 -24.92 -0.69 24.78
N THR A 329 -24.34 0.09 25.65
CA THR A 329 -23.85 1.44 25.37
C THR A 329 -22.51 1.64 26.06
N LYS A 330 -21.79 2.68 25.69
CA LYS A 330 -20.45 3.02 26.26
C LYS A 330 -20.45 3.14 27.80
N LYS A 331 -21.60 3.39 28.45
CA LYS A 331 -21.71 3.46 29.91
C LYS A 331 -21.50 2.10 30.59
N TYR A 332 -21.78 1.00 29.87
CA TYR A 332 -21.63 -0.37 30.39
C TYR A 332 -20.27 -0.97 30.11
N ARG A 333 -19.35 -0.23 29.42
CA ARG A 333 -18.04 -0.72 29.07
C ARG A 333 -17.22 -1.10 30.31
N GLY A 334 -16.84 -2.39 30.41
CA GLY A 334 -16.12 -2.95 31.57
C GLY A 334 -17.00 -3.26 32.77
N GLY A 335 -18.32 -3.14 32.65
CA GLY A 335 -19.30 -3.59 33.63
C GLY A 335 -19.81 -5.00 33.37
N GLU A 336 -20.56 -5.54 34.30
CA GLU A 336 -21.16 -6.88 34.24
C GLU A 336 -22.70 -6.86 33.99
N GLU A 337 -23.31 -5.68 33.90
CA GLU A 337 -24.75 -5.52 33.78
C GLU A 337 -25.28 -5.86 32.39
N VAL A 338 -24.57 -5.42 31.34
CA VAL A 338 -24.91 -5.63 29.95
C VAL A 338 -23.61 -6.02 29.21
N TYR A 339 -23.58 -7.18 28.60
CA TYR A 339 -22.39 -7.69 27.94
C TYR A 339 -22.10 -6.96 26.61
N GLY A 340 -20.86 -6.59 26.42
CA GLY A 340 -20.38 -6.07 25.14
C GLY A 340 -18.87 -6.08 25.04
N GLU A 341 -18.40 -6.21 23.81
CA GLU A 341 -16.99 -6.13 23.44
C GLU A 341 -16.74 -4.81 22.73
N SER A 342 -15.82 -4.04 23.24
CA SER A 342 -15.50 -2.71 22.71
C SER A 342 -14.01 -2.55 22.51
N ILE A 343 -13.60 -2.17 21.30
CA ILE A 343 -12.22 -2.06 20.88
C ILE A 343 -11.98 -0.66 20.32
N TYR A 344 -11.07 0.07 20.94
CA TYR A 344 -10.52 1.32 20.43
C TYR A 344 -9.11 1.07 19.92
N THR A 345 -8.90 1.36 18.63
CA THR A 345 -7.60 1.18 17.97
C THR A 345 -7.06 2.52 17.50
N LYS A 346 -5.81 2.81 17.84
CA LYS A 346 -5.04 3.92 17.27
C LYS A 346 -3.79 3.37 16.63
N ARG A 347 -3.46 3.90 15.44
CA ARG A 347 -2.29 3.44 14.72
C ARG A 347 -1.60 4.56 13.96
N TRP A 348 -0.29 4.62 14.08
CA TRP A 348 0.59 5.44 13.27
C TRP A 348 1.49 4.57 12.43
N GLU A 349 1.67 4.96 11.18
CA GLU A 349 2.57 4.30 10.25
C GLU A 349 3.40 5.35 9.52
N PHE A 350 4.69 5.05 9.39
CA PHE A 350 5.63 5.82 8.58
C PHE A 350 6.37 4.85 7.68
N LEU A 351 6.47 5.15 6.40
CA LEU A 351 7.20 4.32 5.45
C LEU A 351 7.87 5.18 4.38
N GLY A 352 8.94 4.67 3.80
CA GLY A 352 9.61 5.40 2.76
C GLY A 352 10.76 4.65 2.12
N SER A 353 11.23 5.21 1.01
CA SER A 353 12.36 4.69 0.25
C SER A 353 13.22 5.84 -0.26
N TYR A 354 14.52 5.70 -0.11
CA TYR A 354 15.52 6.67 -0.50
C TYR A 354 16.64 6.01 -1.28
N GLN A 355 16.78 6.34 -2.56
CA GLN A 355 17.91 5.89 -3.37
C GLN A 355 19.14 6.72 -3.04
N LEU A 356 20.22 6.06 -2.65
CA LEU A 356 21.49 6.71 -2.30
C LEU A 356 22.09 7.41 -3.52
N PRO A 357 22.79 8.56 -3.35
CA PRO A 357 23.41 9.31 -4.43
C PRO A 357 24.76 8.70 -4.86
N LEU A 358 24.74 7.40 -5.19
CA LEU A 358 25.90 6.63 -5.61
C LEU A 358 25.76 6.23 -7.09
N LYS A 359 26.85 5.77 -7.71
CA LYS A 359 26.82 5.22 -9.07
C LYS A 359 26.04 3.90 -9.12
N GLU A 360 26.18 3.10 -8.09
CA GLU A 360 25.43 1.85 -7.91
C GLU A 360 24.00 2.16 -7.45
N LYS A 361 23.05 1.35 -7.89
CA LYS A 361 21.67 1.46 -7.45
C LYS A 361 21.51 0.84 -6.06
N ILE A 362 21.65 1.68 -5.04
CA ILE A 362 21.45 1.30 -3.65
C ILE A 362 20.22 2.03 -3.12
N LEU A 363 19.26 1.26 -2.59
CA LEU A 363 18.02 1.76 -2.06
C LEU A 363 17.94 1.47 -0.56
N PHE A 364 17.74 2.50 0.24
CA PHE A 364 17.34 2.38 1.64
C PHE A 364 15.84 2.49 1.74
N SER A 365 15.19 1.50 2.34
CA SER A 365 13.76 1.45 2.58
C SER A 365 13.49 1.26 4.06
N PHE A 366 12.45 1.89 4.58
CA PHE A 366 12.11 1.81 6.00
C PHE A 366 10.61 1.85 6.23
N SER A 367 10.18 1.24 7.32
CA SER A 367 8.86 1.45 7.91
C SER A 367 8.93 1.49 9.43
N TYR A 368 7.98 2.20 10.01
CA TYR A 368 7.71 2.21 11.45
C TYR A 368 6.20 2.21 11.65
N ASN A 369 5.73 1.38 12.56
CA ASN A 369 4.35 1.42 13.00
C ASN A 369 4.27 1.39 14.53
N ASP A 370 3.29 2.10 15.05
CA ASP A 370 2.90 2.13 16.46
C ASP A 370 1.40 1.84 16.51
N HIS A 371 1.04 0.74 17.13
CA HIS A 371 -0.32 0.26 17.28
C HIS A 371 -0.67 0.24 18.76
N ASP A 372 -1.75 0.92 19.11
CA ASP A 372 -2.32 1.01 20.46
C ASP A 372 -3.73 0.46 20.42
N GLN A 373 -3.98 -0.57 21.18
CA GLN A 373 -5.28 -1.23 21.31
C GLN A 373 -5.77 -1.15 22.74
N ASN A 374 -6.98 -0.61 22.89
CA ASN A 374 -7.71 -0.54 24.15
C ASN A 374 -9.01 -1.32 23.98
N SER A 375 -9.00 -2.58 24.41
CA SER A 375 -10.14 -3.47 24.28
C SER A 375 -10.72 -3.78 25.65
N VAL A 376 -12.03 -4.04 25.67
CA VAL A 376 -12.72 -4.58 26.85
C VAL A 376 -13.71 -5.64 26.36
N TYR A 377 -13.61 -6.82 26.87
CA TYR A 377 -14.43 -7.99 26.56
C TYR A 377 -15.29 -8.31 27.80
N GLY A 378 -16.56 -7.87 27.80
CA GLY A 378 -17.37 -7.86 29.02
C GLY A 378 -16.75 -6.99 30.10
N SER A 379 -16.33 -7.60 31.21
CA SER A 379 -15.61 -6.93 32.31
C SER A 379 -14.09 -7.05 32.21
N THR A 380 -13.55 -7.80 31.23
CA THR A 380 -12.13 -8.07 31.10
C THR A 380 -11.44 -7.05 30.21
N PRO A 381 -10.54 -6.20 30.72
CA PRO A 381 -9.77 -5.26 29.91
C PRO A 381 -8.59 -5.95 29.24
N TYR A 382 -8.34 -5.61 27.96
CA TYR A 382 -7.14 -5.97 27.24
C TYR A 382 -6.54 -4.72 26.61
N MET A 383 -5.38 -4.30 27.14
CA MET A 383 -4.63 -3.14 26.70
C MET A 383 -3.32 -3.61 26.10
N ALA A 384 -3.08 -3.33 24.81
CA ALA A 384 -1.88 -3.79 24.16
C ALA A 384 -1.26 -2.71 23.29
N GLN A 385 0.05 -2.67 23.24
CA GLN A 385 0.82 -1.78 22.39
C GLN A 385 1.89 -2.55 21.64
N GLN A 386 2.00 -2.30 20.35
CA GLN A 386 3.04 -2.88 19.51
C GLN A 386 3.74 -1.80 18.69
N ARG A 387 5.08 -1.81 18.71
CA ARG A 387 5.93 -0.93 17.89
C ARG A 387 6.86 -1.76 17.05
N ILE A 388 6.85 -1.54 15.74
CA ILE A 388 7.70 -2.27 14.80
C ILE A 388 8.48 -1.26 13.97
N GLY A 389 9.80 -1.33 14.05
CA GLY A 389 10.72 -0.62 13.17
C GLY A 389 11.35 -1.60 12.18
N PHE A 390 11.34 -1.26 10.90
CA PHE A 390 11.98 -2.03 9.84
C PHE A 390 12.87 -1.12 9.01
N GLY A 391 14.05 -1.62 8.66
CA GLY A 391 14.98 -0.97 7.73
C GLY A 391 15.62 -2.00 6.81
N GLN A 392 15.76 -1.66 5.53
CA GLN A 392 16.36 -2.51 4.53
C GLN A 392 17.22 -1.69 3.58
N LEU A 393 18.44 -2.18 3.32
CA LEU A 393 19.34 -1.66 2.30
C LEU A 393 19.45 -2.71 1.21
N THR A 394 19.17 -2.34 -0.05
CA THR A 394 19.29 -3.23 -1.21
C THR A 394 20.28 -2.67 -2.22
N TRP A 395 21.09 -3.53 -2.78
CA TRP A 395 21.97 -3.27 -3.91
C TRP A 395 21.50 -4.08 -5.10
N ASP A 396 21.24 -3.40 -6.22
CA ASP A 396 20.72 -3.96 -7.47
C ASP A 396 21.76 -3.77 -8.59
N LYS A 397 22.20 -4.88 -9.18
CA LYS A 397 23.26 -4.89 -10.18
C LYS A 397 23.05 -5.92 -11.28
N LYS A 398 22.99 -5.45 -12.51
CA LYS A 398 22.95 -6.33 -13.69
C LYS A 398 24.35 -6.58 -14.22
N LEU A 399 24.71 -7.86 -14.36
CA LEU A 399 26.01 -8.34 -14.83
C LEU A 399 25.82 -9.38 -15.94
N GLY A 400 25.74 -8.94 -17.19
CA GLY A 400 25.49 -9.82 -18.33
C GLY A 400 24.18 -10.56 -18.23
N LYS A 401 24.24 -11.90 -18.04
CA LYS A 401 23.06 -12.76 -17.88
C LYS A 401 22.53 -12.82 -16.44
N HIS A 402 23.25 -12.24 -15.48
CA HIS A 402 22.92 -12.22 -14.07
C HIS A 402 22.29 -10.90 -13.68
N ASP A 403 21.24 -10.94 -12.92
CA ASP A 403 20.56 -9.77 -12.35
C ASP A 403 20.50 -9.92 -10.83
N LEU A 404 21.58 -9.43 -10.18
CA LEU A 404 21.85 -9.60 -8.77
C LEU A 404 21.05 -8.62 -7.91
N LEU A 405 20.53 -9.09 -6.79
CA LEU A 405 19.96 -8.30 -5.71
C LEU A 405 20.53 -8.79 -4.38
N ALA A 406 21.29 -7.95 -3.70
CA ALA A 406 21.77 -8.24 -2.36
C ALA A 406 21.17 -7.24 -1.37
N GLY A 407 20.96 -7.65 -0.13
CA GLY A 407 20.40 -6.75 0.86
C GLY A 407 20.72 -7.09 2.30
N LEU A 408 20.66 -6.06 3.13
CA LEU A 408 20.69 -6.13 4.58
C LEU A 408 19.34 -5.68 5.09
N ALA A 409 18.78 -6.39 6.05
CA ALA A 409 17.51 -6.04 6.65
C ALA A 409 17.61 -6.09 8.18
N PHE A 410 16.87 -5.25 8.84
CA PHE A 410 16.76 -5.24 10.28
C PHE A 410 15.32 -4.95 10.68
N ARG A 411 14.74 -5.79 11.54
CA ARG A 411 13.43 -5.57 12.16
C ARG A 411 13.60 -5.56 13.67
N TYR A 412 12.98 -4.58 14.30
CA TYR A 412 12.83 -4.49 15.74
C TYR A 412 11.35 -4.48 16.08
N THR A 413 10.92 -5.40 16.92
CA THR A 413 9.55 -5.49 17.44
C THR A 413 9.60 -5.28 18.95
N TRP A 414 8.79 -4.37 19.45
CA TRP A 414 8.49 -4.17 20.85
C TRP A 414 7.00 -4.42 21.05
N TYR A 415 6.65 -5.23 22.01
CA TYR A 415 5.28 -5.61 22.34
C TYR A 415 5.05 -5.58 23.82
N ASP A 416 3.91 -5.06 24.27
CA ASP A 416 3.50 -4.95 25.66
C ASP A 416 1.99 -5.07 25.78
N ASP A 417 1.50 -5.78 26.78
CA ASP A 417 0.09 -5.88 27.10
C ASP A 417 -0.13 -5.98 28.62
N ASN A 418 -1.37 -6.02 29.06
CA ASN A 418 -1.73 -6.15 30.48
C ASN A 418 -1.98 -7.61 30.91
N THR A 419 -1.45 -8.59 30.16
CA THR A 419 -1.59 -10.04 30.47
C THR A 419 -0.31 -10.61 31.05
N PRO A 420 -0.36 -11.85 31.62
CA PRO A 420 0.85 -12.54 32.06
C PRO A 420 1.87 -12.80 30.94
N ALA A 421 1.48 -12.71 29.65
CA ALA A 421 2.38 -12.93 28.52
C ALA A 421 3.53 -11.92 28.45
N THR A 422 3.31 -10.71 28.95
CA THR A 422 4.32 -9.65 29.08
C THR A 422 4.63 -9.30 30.53
N ALA A 423 4.60 -10.30 31.43
CA ALA A 423 4.97 -10.16 32.82
C ALA A 423 6.09 -11.14 33.21
N ASP A 424 6.91 -10.74 34.17
CA ASP A 424 7.87 -11.67 34.80
C ASP A 424 7.18 -12.57 35.84
N THR A 425 7.93 -13.49 36.42
CA THR A 425 7.42 -14.44 37.43
C THR A 425 6.93 -13.77 38.73
N LEU A 426 7.24 -12.48 38.92
CA LEU A 426 6.80 -11.67 40.05
C LEU A 426 5.62 -10.76 39.70
N GLY A 427 5.14 -10.80 38.46
CA GLY A 427 4.05 -9.99 37.95
C GLY A 427 4.47 -8.55 37.56
N ASN A 428 5.77 -8.26 37.47
CA ASN A 428 6.22 -6.97 36.95
C ASN A 428 6.15 -6.96 35.43
N ASN A 429 5.83 -5.81 34.86
CA ASN A 429 5.77 -5.65 33.40
C ASN A 429 7.13 -5.92 32.74
N LEU A 430 7.13 -6.83 31.74
CA LEU A 430 8.30 -7.28 31.00
C LEU A 430 7.97 -7.33 29.49
N PRO A 431 7.98 -6.17 28.80
CA PRO A 431 7.68 -6.11 27.37
C PRO A 431 8.58 -7.02 26.53
N ASP A 432 8.00 -7.71 25.55
CA ASP A 432 8.76 -8.53 24.60
C ASP A 432 9.53 -7.63 23.60
N LYS A 433 10.78 -8.00 23.31
CA LYS A 433 11.70 -7.23 22.47
C LYS A 433 12.46 -8.15 21.52
N ILE A 434 12.06 -8.19 20.27
CA ILE A 434 12.66 -9.05 19.24
C ILE A 434 13.50 -8.20 18.28
N LYS A 435 14.78 -8.56 18.14
CA LYS A 435 15.70 -8.01 17.12
C LYS A 435 15.95 -9.07 16.09
N LEU A 436 15.66 -8.77 14.82
CA LEU A 436 15.79 -9.70 13.70
C LEU A 436 16.67 -9.10 12.60
N PRO A 437 17.99 -9.16 12.71
CA PRO A 437 18.89 -8.85 11.61
C PRO A 437 18.87 -9.96 10.57
N GLY A 438 18.96 -9.57 9.29
CA GLY A 438 18.99 -10.50 8.16
C GLY A 438 19.86 -10.01 7.02
N ILE A 439 20.38 -10.95 6.25
CA ILE A 439 21.10 -10.70 5.00
C ILE A 439 20.54 -11.62 3.91
N PHE A 440 20.40 -11.11 2.71
CA PHE A 440 19.91 -11.91 1.59
C PHE A 440 20.64 -11.61 0.28
N LEU A 441 20.63 -12.61 -0.57
CA LEU A 441 21.15 -12.54 -1.93
C LEU A 441 20.19 -13.27 -2.87
N GLN A 442 19.91 -12.66 -4.01
CA GLN A 442 19.12 -13.24 -5.08
C GLN A 442 19.85 -13.00 -6.42
N ASP A 443 19.82 -13.99 -7.29
CA ASP A 443 20.30 -13.90 -8.66
C ASP A 443 19.20 -14.38 -9.63
N GLU A 444 18.84 -13.52 -10.57
CA GLU A 444 18.02 -13.91 -11.72
C GLU A 444 18.94 -14.16 -12.91
N ILE A 445 18.99 -15.41 -13.35
CA ILE A 445 19.89 -15.87 -14.40
C ILE A 445 19.09 -16.10 -15.69
N VAL A 446 19.43 -15.36 -16.72
CA VAL A 446 18.89 -15.58 -18.08
C VAL A 446 19.66 -16.71 -18.73
N LEU A 447 19.13 -17.93 -18.68
CA LEU A 447 19.74 -19.11 -19.30
C LEU A 447 19.64 -19.05 -20.82
N SER A 448 18.47 -18.69 -21.33
CA SER A 448 18.17 -18.42 -22.73
C SER A 448 17.00 -17.46 -22.87
N HIS A 449 16.59 -17.13 -24.10
CA HIS A 449 15.42 -16.27 -24.34
C HIS A 449 14.11 -16.86 -23.81
N LYS A 450 14.04 -18.18 -23.60
CA LYS A 450 12.85 -18.89 -23.07
C LYS A 450 12.99 -19.33 -21.62
N HIS A 451 14.18 -19.31 -21.06
CA HIS A 451 14.48 -19.92 -19.77
C HIS A 451 15.13 -18.93 -18.81
N LYS A 452 14.51 -18.74 -17.67
CA LYS A 452 15.07 -17.96 -16.54
C LYS A 452 15.07 -18.80 -15.28
N LEU A 453 16.11 -18.63 -14.49
CA LEU A 453 16.27 -19.23 -13.17
C LEU A 453 16.46 -18.10 -12.15
N LEU A 454 15.74 -18.16 -11.06
CA LEU A 454 15.95 -17.31 -9.89
C LEU A 454 16.41 -18.22 -8.75
N ALA A 455 17.55 -17.89 -8.18
CA ALA A 455 18.06 -18.51 -6.95
C ALA A 455 18.16 -17.43 -5.87
N GLY A 456 17.62 -17.68 -4.71
CA GLY A 456 17.62 -16.76 -3.57
C GLY A 456 17.99 -17.47 -2.28
N PHE A 457 18.67 -16.77 -1.41
CA PHE A 457 19.02 -17.24 -0.08
C PHE A 457 18.99 -16.09 0.91
N ARG A 458 18.44 -16.37 2.09
CA ARG A 458 18.42 -15.43 3.21
C ARG A 458 18.84 -16.11 4.48
N TYR A 459 19.57 -15.39 5.29
CA TYR A 459 19.93 -15.72 6.66
C TYR A 459 19.37 -14.67 7.61
N ASP A 460 18.68 -15.10 8.65
CA ASP A 460 18.21 -14.27 9.75
C ASP A 460 18.72 -14.84 11.08
N ARG A 461 19.00 -13.96 12.04
CA ARG A 461 19.33 -14.32 13.42
C ARG A 461 18.18 -13.94 14.34
N ASN A 462 17.49 -14.94 14.88
CA ASN A 462 16.45 -14.71 15.89
C ASN A 462 17.05 -14.95 17.30
N PRO A 463 16.75 -14.10 18.30
CA PRO A 463 17.29 -14.26 19.65
C PRO A 463 16.83 -15.55 20.34
N VAL A 464 15.63 -16.04 20.03
CA VAL A 464 15.03 -17.26 20.62
C VAL A 464 15.35 -18.50 19.78
N HIS A 465 15.09 -18.44 18.46
CA HIS A 465 15.19 -19.60 17.57
C HIS A 465 16.56 -19.76 16.90
N GLY A 466 17.50 -18.87 17.16
CA GLY A 466 18.86 -18.97 16.63
C GLY A 466 18.97 -18.60 15.15
N ASN A 467 19.69 -19.41 14.40
CA ASN A 467 19.99 -19.19 12.98
C ASN A 467 18.88 -19.73 12.10
N ILE A 468 18.39 -18.92 11.18
CA ILE A 468 17.31 -19.26 10.25
C ILE A 468 17.80 -19.08 8.82
N TYR A 469 17.58 -20.09 7.98
CA TYR A 469 18.00 -20.11 6.59
C TYR A 469 16.80 -20.32 5.68
N THR A 470 16.60 -19.44 4.70
CA THR A 470 15.46 -19.50 3.78
C THR A 470 15.94 -19.49 2.33
N PRO A 471 16.26 -20.67 1.74
CA PRO A 471 16.53 -20.81 0.32
C PRO A 471 15.25 -20.70 -0.50
N ARG A 472 15.38 -20.18 -1.73
CA ARG A 472 14.33 -20.11 -2.75
C ARG A 472 14.90 -20.41 -4.12
N LEU A 473 14.12 -21.15 -4.90
CA LEU A 473 14.38 -21.40 -6.31
C LEU A 473 13.11 -21.16 -7.11
N ALA A 474 13.21 -20.42 -8.22
CA ALA A 474 12.12 -20.27 -9.16
C ALA A 474 12.64 -20.47 -10.58
N TYR A 475 11.89 -21.20 -11.38
CA TYR A 475 12.21 -21.45 -12.76
C TYR A 475 11.05 -21.03 -13.65
N LYS A 476 11.37 -20.28 -14.70
CA LYS A 476 10.41 -19.80 -15.71
C LYS A 476 10.79 -20.39 -17.05
N PHE A 477 9.79 -20.95 -17.73
CA PHE A 477 9.90 -21.46 -19.09
C PHE A 477 8.79 -20.91 -19.97
N ASP A 478 9.15 -20.13 -20.98
CA ASP A 478 8.23 -19.63 -22.01
C ASP A 478 8.02 -20.71 -23.06
N ILE A 479 6.91 -21.49 -22.94
CA ILE A 479 6.54 -22.53 -23.88
C ILE A 479 6.20 -21.88 -25.22
N THR A 480 5.31 -20.88 -25.17
CA THR A 480 4.94 -20.00 -26.28
C THR A 480 4.98 -18.55 -25.80
N ASP A 481 4.71 -17.58 -26.68
CA ASP A 481 4.59 -16.17 -26.30
C ASP A 481 3.40 -15.89 -25.33
N LYS A 482 2.49 -16.85 -25.16
CA LYS A 482 1.30 -16.75 -24.32
C LYS A 482 1.29 -17.73 -23.16
N ASP A 483 2.01 -18.85 -23.29
CA ASP A 483 2.00 -19.93 -22.30
C ASP A 483 3.33 -19.97 -21.57
N ILE A 484 3.27 -19.75 -20.26
CA ILE A 484 4.44 -19.68 -19.39
C ILE A 484 4.28 -20.69 -18.25
N LEU A 485 5.25 -21.59 -18.14
CA LEU A 485 5.40 -22.46 -16.98
C LEU A 485 6.30 -21.81 -15.94
N ARG A 486 5.83 -21.75 -14.68
CA ARG A 486 6.61 -21.31 -13.54
C ARG A 486 6.60 -22.37 -12.46
N LEU A 487 7.78 -22.73 -12.00
CA LEU A 487 7.99 -23.64 -10.87
C LEU A 487 8.66 -22.84 -9.76
N ASN A 488 8.11 -22.88 -8.56
CA ASN A 488 8.66 -22.21 -7.39
C ASN A 488 8.80 -23.20 -6.24
N ALA A 489 9.95 -23.18 -5.57
CA ALA A 489 10.20 -23.93 -4.35
C ALA A 489 11.00 -23.05 -3.38
N GLY A 490 10.75 -23.19 -2.11
CA GLY A 490 11.47 -22.45 -1.09
C GLY A 490 10.98 -22.82 0.29
N THR A 491 11.72 -22.36 1.30
CA THR A 491 11.31 -22.45 2.70
C THR A 491 10.89 -21.08 3.19
N GLY A 492 10.06 -21.06 4.21
CA GLY A 492 9.65 -19.86 4.91
C GLY A 492 9.64 -20.10 6.41
N TYR A 493 9.62 -19.03 7.17
CA TYR A 493 9.50 -19.10 8.62
C TYR A 493 8.60 -17.97 9.12
N ARG A 494 8.07 -18.20 10.30
CA ARG A 494 7.32 -17.21 11.07
C ARG A 494 7.97 -17.07 12.45
N VAL A 495 8.12 -15.84 12.89
CA VAL A 495 8.38 -15.54 14.31
C VAL A 495 7.04 -15.50 15.00
N VAL A 496 6.85 -16.36 15.98
CA VAL A 496 5.61 -16.43 16.76
C VAL A 496 5.38 -15.09 17.46
N ASN A 497 4.14 -14.63 17.45
CA ASN A 497 3.71 -13.45 18.16
C ASN A 497 2.59 -13.86 19.14
N LEU A 498 2.77 -13.56 20.41
CA LEU A 498 1.85 -13.96 21.47
C LEU A 498 0.41 -13.55 21.22
N PHE A 499 0.19 -12.35 20.68
CA PHE A 499 -1.15 -11.86 20.43
C PHE A 499 -1.95 -12.70 19.42
N THR A 500 -1.30 -13.24 18.37
CA THR A 500 -1.98 -14.07 17.37
C THR A 500 -2.28 -15.49 17.84
N GLU A 501 -1.66 -15.94 18.92
CA GLU A 501 -1.81 -17.29 19.43
C GLU A 501 -2.85 -17.38 20.56
N ASP A 502 -2.94 -16.35 21.40
CA ASP A 502 -3.84 -16.34 22.58
C ASP A 502 -5.29 -15.95 22.26
N HIS A 503 -5.57 -15.49 21.03
CA HIS A 503 -6.92 -15.16 20.56
C HIS A 503 -7.43 -16.11 19.46
N ALA A 504 -6.74 -17.21 19.21
CA ALA A 504 -7.15 -18.24 18.25
C ALA A 504 -8.06 -19.29 18.90
#